data_8dd636aa15cb203ad7e28f3337890a0d
#
_entry.id   8dd636aa15cb203ad7e28f3337890a0d
#
_cell.length_a   1.000
_cell.length_b   1.000
_cell.length_c   1.000
_cell.angle_alpha   90.00
_cell.angle_beta   90.00
_cell.angle_gamma   90.00
#
_symmetry.space_group_name_H-M   'P 1'
#
loop_
_entity.id
_entity.type
_entity.pdbx_description
1 polymer ?
#
loop_
_entity_poly.entity_id
_entity_poly.type
_entity_poly.pdbx_seq_one_letter_code
_entity_poly.pdbx_strand_id
1 'polypeptide(L)'
;MLSPTKRICLAVFTLLVCGALSTANTELTLEARRKALNDLLAEQWEYSLRTSPIGASFLGDKRWNDQLDDLSQQAVDKDLRETQKFLARFQAIDTSGFPEQEILNKTLMIRDLSMQLEGARFKPWEMPVDQQKASRFGCRPSSPSLIPVRQRL
;
A
#
# COMPACT_ATOMS: atom_id res chain seq x y z
N MET A 1 16.34 4.80 -62.63
CA MET A 1 15.78 3.46 -62.31
C MET A 1 16.75 2.78 -61.33
N LEU A 2 16.34 2.59 -60.05
CA LEU A 2 17.17 1.85 -59.10
C LEU A 2 17.16 0.36 -59.41
N SER A 3 18.30 -0.30 -59.34
CA SER A 3 18.42 -1.74 -59.57
C SER A 3 17.64 -2.54 -58.51
N PRO A 4 17.09 -3.73 -58.86
CA PRO A 4 16.23 -4.50 -57.97
C PRO A 4 16.89 -4.84 -56.63
N THR A 5 18.20 -5.02 -56.57
CA THR A 5 18.98 -5.28 -55.38
C THR A 5 18.95 -4.13 -54.36
N LYS A 6 18.99 -2.86 -54.83
CA LYS A 6 18.89 -1.67 -53.95
C LYS A 6 17.49 -1.49 -53.36
N ARG A 7 16.44 -1.91 -54.05
CA ARG A 7 15.07 -1.87 -53.56
C ARG A 7 14.82 -2.89 -52.45
N ILE A 8 15.41 -4.08 -52.58
CA ILE A 8 15.31 -5.14 -51.56
C ILE A 8 16.08 -4.74 -50.31
N CYS A 9 17.26 -4.19 -50.41
CA CYS A 9 18.04 -3.69 -49.21
C CYS A 9 17.29 -2.55 -48.49
N LEU A 10 16.65 -1.65 -49.23
CA LEU A 10 15.88 -0.54 -48.62
C LEU A 10 14.62 -1.06 -47.89
N ALA A 11 13.92 -2.05 -48.44
CA ALA A 11 12.75 -2.66 -47.80
C ALA A 11 13.11 -3.45 -46.53
N VAL A 12 14.22 -4.16 -46.51
CA VAL A 12 14.71 -4.90 -45.33
C VAL A 12 15.15 -3.93 -44.24
N PHE A 13 15.78 -2.83 -44.61
CA PHE A 13 16.24 -1.82 -43.64
C PHE A 13 15.05 -1.10 -42.98
N THR A 14 13.98 -0.77 -43.72
CA THR A 14 12.76 -0.17 -43.17
C THR A 14 11.99 -1.12 -42.25
N LEU A 15 11.97 -2.43 -42.52
CA LEU A 15 11.34 -3.43 -41.66
C LEU A 15 12.11 -3.61 -40.33
N LEU A 16 13.42 -3.57 -40.35
CA LEU A 16 14.28 -3.67 -39.15
C LEU A 16 14.12 -2.46 -38.23
N VAL A 17 14.00 -1.25 -38.78
CA VAL A 17 13.83 -0.02 -37.99
C VAL A 17 12.44 0.05 -37.35
N CYS A 18 11.40 -0.44 -38.02
CA CYS A 18 10.04 -0.45 -37.49
C CYS A 18 9.87 -1.42 -36.31
N GLY A 19 10.57 -2.55 -36.31
CA GLY A 19 10.57 -3.52 -35.22
C GLY A 19 11.22 -3.00 -33.93
N ALA A 20 12.29 -2.22 -34.04
CA ALA A 20 13.02 -1.67 -32.90
C ALA A 20 12.21 -0.55 -32.16
N LEU A 21 11.42 0.22 -32.88
CA LEU A 21 10.57 1.27 -32.30
C LEU A 21 9.39 0.71 -31.50
N SER A 22 8.85 -0.45 -31.87
CA SER A 22 7.73 -1.08 -31.16
C SER A 22 8.14 -1.64 -29.80
N THR A 23 9.33 -2.22 -29.67
CA THR A 23 9.84 -2.75 -28.40
C THR A 23 10.16 -1.64 -27.40
N ALA A 24 10.77 -0.55 -27.86
CA ALA A 24 11.11 0.59 -27.01
C ALA A 24 9.87 1.27 -26.40
N ASN A 25 8.78 1.40 -27.17
CA ASN A 25 7.53 1.95 -26.64
C ASN A 25 6.85 1.04 -25.61
N THR A 26 6.97 -0.27 -25.76
CA THR A 26 6.40 -1.23 -24.78
C THR A 26 7.17 -1.18 -23.46
N GLU A 27 8.48 -1.09 -23.51
CA GLU A 27 9.31 -0.95 -22.30
C GLU A 27 9.05 0.36 -21.56
N LEU A 28 8.96 1.48 -22.28
CA LEU A 28 8.63 2.78 -21.68
C LEU A 28 7.26 2.78 -21.01
N THR A 29 6.26 2.13 -21.58
CA THR A 29 4.92 2.03 -20.97
C THR A 29 4.92 1.12 -19.75
N LEU A 30 5.70 0.03 -19.76
CA LEU A 30 5.87 -0.86 -18.62
C LEU A 30 6.51 -0.13 -17.44
N GLU A 31 7.64 0.55 -17.66
CA GLU A 31 8.32 1.31 -16.63
C GLU A 31 7.45 2.46 -16.08
N ALA A 32 6.68 3.13 -16.92
CA ALA A 32 5.74 4.16 -16.47
C ALA A 32 4.66 3.58 -15.54
N ARG A 33 4.12 2.40 -15.83
CA ARG A 33 3.14 1.71 -14.98
C ARG A 33 3.76 1.23 -13.66
N ARG A 34 4.98 0.70 -13.68
CA ARG A 34 5.72 0.30 -12.50
C ARG A 34 5.99 1.50 -11.59
N LYS A 35 6.44 2.61 -12.19
CA LYS A 35 6.62 3.87 -11.45
C LYS A 35 5.31 4.34 -10.81
N ALA A 36 4.20 4.31 -11.54
CA ALA A 36 2.89 4.71 -11.01
C ALA A 36 2.45 3.84 -9.82
N LEU A 37 2.73 2.52 -9.84
CA LEU A 37 2.47 1.65 -8.70
C LEU A 37 3.33 2.02 -7.49
N ASN A 38 4.63 2.24 -7.69
CA ASN A 38 5.55 2.60 -6.61
C ASN A 38 5.23 3.98 -6.01
N ASP A 39 4.90 4.95 -6.85
CA ASP A 39 4.47 6.28 -6.40
C ASP A 39 3.17 6.19 -5.58
N LEU A 40 2.22 5.36 -6.01
CA LEU A 40 0.96 5.15 -5.28
C LEU A 40 1.17 4.44 -3.94
N LEU A 41 2.07 3.46 -3.87
CA LEU A 41 2.45 2.81 -2.62
C LEU A 41 3.09 3.82 -1.65
N ALA A 42 3.99 4.67 -2.13
CA ALA A 42 4.62 5.71 -1.33
C ALA A 42 3.59 6.75 -0.83
N GLU A 43 2.67 7.16 -1.69
CA GLU A 43 1.59 8.10 -1.34
C GLU A 43 0.69 7.53 -0.23
N GLN A 44 0.28 6.25 -0.38
CA GLN A 44 -0.54 5.58 0.62
C GLN A 44 0.21 5.42 1.95
N TRP A 45 1.51 5.09 1.91
CA TRP A 45 2.36 5.00 3.09
C TRP A 45 2.44 6.34 3.83
N GLU A 46 2.76 7.44 3.14
CA GLU A 46 2.79 8.77 3.74
C GLU A 46 1.42 9.21 4.28
N TYR A 47 0.35 8.82 3.60
CA TYR A 47 -1.01 9.06 4.09
C TYR A 47 -1.24 8.33 5.42
N SER A 48 -0.87 7.06 5.53
CA SER A 48 -1.05 6.25 6.75
C SER A 48 -0.24 6.78 7.93
N LEU A 49 1.00 7.22 7.70
CA LEU A 49 1.83 7.83 8.75
C LEU A 49 1.23 9.14 9.27
N ARG A 50 0.68 9.95 8.38
CA ARG A 50 0.07 11.22 8.75
C ARG A 50 -1.26 11.08 9.49
N THR A 51 -2.04 10.06 9.17
CA THR A 51 -3.36 9.82 9.79
C THR A 51 -3.25 9.03 11.09
N SER A 52 -2.14 8.34 11.32
CA SER A 52 -1.84 7.64 12.57
C SER A 52 -0.48 8.06 13.15
N PRO A 53 -0.37 9.27 13.73
CA PRO A 53 0.84 9.78 14.37
C PRO A 53 1.42 8.83 15.43
N ILE A 54 0.56 8.19 16.23
CA ILE A 54 0.98 7.21 17.24
C ILE A 54 1.60 5.99 16.55
N GLY A 55 0.98 5.49 15.48
CA GLY A 55 1.52 4.40 14.66
C GLY A 55 2.86 4.76 14.03
N ALA A 56 3.00 5.96 13.48
CA ALA A 56 4.25 6.48 12.93
C ALA A 56 5.38 6.48 13.98
N SER A 57 5.07 6.92 15.20
CA SER A 57 6.03 6.92 16.32
C SER A 57 6.52 5.51 16.67
N PHE A 58 5.64 4.50 16.66
CA PHE A 58 6.02 3.09 16.86
C PHE A 58 6.96 2.56 15.78
N LEU A 59 6.81 3.05 14.55
CA LEU A 59 7.69 2.73 13.43
C LEU A 59 9.01 3.51 13.45
N GLY A 60 9.19 4.42 14.42
CA GLY A 60 10.38 5.25 14.56
C GLY A 60 10.34 6.56 13.78
N ASP A 61 9.24 6.88 13.12
CA ASP A 61 9.04 8.16 12.43
C ASP A 61 8.62 9.23 13.44
N LYS A 62 9.54 10.18 13.70
CA LYS A 62 9.35 11.23 14.70
C LYS A 62 8.70 12.51 14.16
N ARG A 63 8.40 12.57 12.86
CA ARG A 63 7.84 13.77 12.21
C ARG A 63 6.50 14.21 12.78
N TRP A 64 5.77 13.28 13.40
CA TRP A 64 4.39 13.47 13.87
C TRP A 64 4.26 13.31 15.40
N ASN A 65 5.37 13.34 16.14
CA ASN A 65 5.38 13.10 17.60
C ASN A 65 4.66 14.17 18.43
N ASP A 66 4.35 15.30 17.83
CA ASP A 66 3.60 16.42 18.41
C ASP A 66 2.08 16.29 18.20
N GLN A 67 1.64 15.24 17.52
CA GLN A 67 0.24 15.01 17.16
C GLN A 67 -0.27 13.71 17.77
N LEU A 68 -1.61 13.65 17.92
CA LEU A 68 -2.35 12.46 18.30
C LEU A 68 -3.27 12.06 17.17
N ASP A 69 -3.65 10.76 17.15
CA ASP A 69 -4.62 10.26 16.19
C ASP A 69 -5.98 10.96 16.41
N ASP A 70 -6.57 11.48 15.33
CA ASP A 70 -7.91 12.07 15.38
C ASP A 70 -8.95 10.94 15.26
N LEU A 71 -9.64 10.67 16.35
CA LEU A 71 -10.69 9.64 16.45
C LEU A 71 -12.11 10.20 16.27
N SER A 72 -12.24 11.43 15.81
CA SER A 72 -13.55 12.01 15.53
C SER A 72 -14.26 11.26 14.40
N GLN A 73 -15.60 11.23 14.44
CA GLN A 73 -16.40 10.62 13.37
C GLN A 73 -16.07 11.23 12.00
N GLN A 74 -15.79 12.53 11.95
CA GLN A 74 -15.43 13.22 10.73
C GLN A 74 -14.08 12.72 10.15
N ALA A 75 -13.10 12.46 11.01
CA ALA A 75 -11.81 11.92 10.61
C ALA A 75 -11.96 10.48 10.08
N VAL A 76 -12.74 9.65 10.78
CA VAL A 76 -13.05 8.28 10.36
C VAL A 76 -13.74 8.27 8.99
N ASP A 77 -14.78 9.09 8.79
CA ASP A 77 -15.49 9.15 7.52
C ASP A 77 -14.60 9.64 6.38
N LYS A 78 -13.67 10.55 6.67
CA LYS A 78 -12.66 11.00 5.71
C LYS A 78 -11.71 9.87 5.36
N ASP A 79 -11.19 9.16 6.36
CA ASP A 79 -10.25 8.06 6.14
C ASP A 79 -10.88 6.94 5.30
N LEU A 80 -12.13 6.58 5.57
CA LEU A 80 -12.85 5.59 4.76
C LEU A 80 -13.00 6.02 3.30
N ARG A 81 -13.30 7.29 3.05
CA ARG A 81 -13.36 7.81 1.67
C ARG A 81 -12.01 7.77 0.97
N GLU A 82 -10.94 8.14 1.65
CA GLU A 82 -9.58 8.07 1.07
C GLU A 82 -9.15 6.62 0.83
N THR A 83 -9.44 5.70 1.76
CA THR A 83 -9.20 4.27 1.59
C THR A 83 -9.92 3.71 0.34
N GLN A 84 -11.18 4.11 0.10
CA GLN A 84 -11.90 3.73 -1.12
C GLN A 84 -11.24 4.27 -2.39
N LYS A 85 -10.74 5.51 -2.37
CA LYS A 85 -10.03 6.09 -3.51
C LYS A 85 -8.71 5.36 -3.78
N PHE A 86 -7.92 5.08 -2.74
CA PHE A 86 -6.71 4.29 -2.89
C PHE A 86 -6.99 2.90 -3.47
N LEU A 87 -8.00 2.20 -2.94
CA LEU A 87 -8.41 0.89 -3.45
C LEU A 87 -8.73 0.94 -4.95
N ALA A 88 -9.53 1.91 -5.39
CA ALA A 88 -9.89 2.06 -6.79
C ALA A 88 -8.67 2.37 -7.67
N ARG A 89 -7.74 3.21 -7.20
CA ARG A 89 -6.50 3.54 -7.92
C ARG A 89 -5.58 2.32 -8.04
N PHE A 90 -5.41 1.52 -6.97
CA PHE A 90 -4.64 0.28 -7.04
C PHE A 90 -5.24 -0.73 -7.99
N GLN A 91 -6.57 -0.88 -7.99
CA GLN A 91 -7.27 -1.79 -8.90
C GLN A 91 -7.10 -1.40 -10.37
N ALA A 92 -7.05 -0.10 -10.67
CA ALA A 92 -6.93 0.42 -12.03
C ALA A 92 -5.56 0.20 -12.67
N ILE A 93 -4.50 -0.05 -11.89
CA ILE A 93 -3.15 -0.27 -12.45
C ILE A 93 -3.07 -1.66 -13.08
N ASP A 94 -2.80 -1.73 -14.39
CA ASP A 94 -2.49 -2.98 -15.07
C ASP A 94 -1.06 -3.44 -14.74
N THR A 95 -0.93 -4.66 -14.22
CA THR A 95 0.34 -5.27 -13.81
C THR A 95 0.88 -6.31 -14.80
N SER A 96 0.36 -6.32 -16.03
CA SER A 96 0.86 -7.22 -17.08
C SER A 96 2.34 -6.95 -17.35
N GLY A 97 3.15 -8.00 -17.23
CA GLY A 97 4.61 -7.91 -17.42
C GLY A 97 5.40 -7.40 -16.21
N PHE A 98 4.76 -7.18 -15.05
CA PHE A 98 5.46 -6.78 -13.83
C PHE A 98 6.20 -7.97 -13.20
N PRO A 99 7.31 -7.72 -12.47
CA PRO A 99 7.91 -8.72 -11.60
C PRO A 99 6.92 -9.25 -10.57
N GLU A 100 7.06 -10.52 -10.20
CA GLU A 100 6.17 -11.19 -9.24
C GLU A 100 6.05 -10.45 -7.91
N GLN A 101 7.15 -9.89 -7.41
CA GLN A 101 7.18 -9.10 -6.18
C GLN A 101 6.28 -7.85 -6.25
N GLU A 102 6.26 -7.16 -7.38
CA GLU A 102 5.42 -5.96 -7.55
C GLU A 102 3.93 -6.32 -7.67
N ILE A 103 3.64 -7.44 -8.33
CA ILE A 103 2.27 -8.00 -8.39
C ILE A 103 1.81 -8.38 -6.99
N LEU A 104 2.67 -9.02 -6.20
CA LEU A 104 2.38 -9.39 -4.82
C LEU A 104 2.13 -8.14 -3.95
N ASN A 105 2.98 -7.13 -4.04
CA ASN A 105 2.82 -5.87 -3.30
C ASN A 105 1.46 -5.22 -3.58
N LYS A 106 1.08 -5.12 -4.85
CA LYS A 106 -0.25 -4.61 -5.25
C LYS A 106 -1.38 -5.46 -4.66
N THR A 107 -1.26 -6.79 -4.78
CA THR A 107 -2.30 -7.73 -4.32
C THR A 107 -2.50 -7.64 -2.80
N LEU A 108 -1.41 -7.58 -2.04
CA LEU A 108 -1.46 -7.42 -0.58
C LEU A 108 -2.08 -6.08 -0.19
N MET A 109 -1.73 -4.99 -0.87
CA MET A 109 -2.31 -3.67 -0.62
C MET A 109 -3.82 -3.65 -0.90
N ILE A 110 -4.27 -4.20 -2.02
CA ILE A 110 -5.70 -4.31 -2.34
C ILE A 110 -6.45 -5.11 -1.27
N ARG A 111 -5.86 -6.23 -0.82
CA ARG A 111 -6.44 -7.05 0.24
C ARG A 111 -6.55 -6.26 1.55
N ASP A 112 -5.50 -5.57 1.94
CA ASP A 112 -5.46 -4.81 3.19
C ASP A 112 -6.49 -3.69 3.20
N LEU A 113 -6.54 -2.86 2.15
CA LEU A 113 -7.53 -1.80 2.00
C LEU A 113 -8.97 -2.35 1.97
N SER A 114 -9.20 -3.49 1.31
CA SER A 114 -10.52 -4.15 1.30
C SER A 114 -10.93 -4.63 2.68
N MET A 115 -10.00 -5.23 3.44
CA MET A 115 -10.25 -5.67 4.81
C MET A 115 -10.54 -4.48 5.75
N GLN A 116 -9.86 -3.35 5.57
CA GLN A 116 -10.16 -2.12 6.33
C GLN A 116 -11.60 -1.64 6.08
N LEU A 117 -12.02 -1.60 4.80
CA LEU A 117 -13.37 -1.19 4.43
C LEU A 117 -14.44 -2.17 4.94
N GLU A 118 -14.18 -3.47 4.87
CA GLU A 118 -15.08 -4.47 5.45
C GLU A 118 -15.14 -4.36 6.98
N GLY A 119 -14.01 -4.19 7.63
CA GLY A 119 -13.91 -4.01 9.08
C GLY A 119 -14.67 -2.77 9.57
N ALA A 120 -14.70 -1.72 8.76
CA ALA A 120 -15.41 -0.49 9.07
C ALA A 120 -16.94 -0.70 9.25
N ARG A 121 -17.52 -1.74 8.65
CA ARG A 121 -18.95 -2.09 8.83
C ARG A 121 -19.30 -2.42 10.28
N PHE A 122 -18.32 -2.87 11.05
CA PHE A 122 -18.49 -3.21 12.48
C PHE A 122 -18.23 -2.00 13.39
N LYS A 123 -17.92 -0.83 12.83
CA LYS A 123 -17.67 0.42 13.55
C LYS A 123 -16.73 0.23 14.77
N PRO A 124 -15.51 -0.29 14.56
CA PRO A 124 -14.60 -0.58 15.67
C PRO A 124 -14.24 0.66 16.49
N TRP A 125 -14.40 1.86 15.95
CA TRP A 125 -14.19 3.13 16.66
C TRP A 125 -15.27 3.45 17.70
N GLU A 126 -16.45 2.83 17.61
CA GLU A 126 -17.51 2.95 18.64
C GLU A 126 -17.26 2.02 19.84
N MET A 127 -16.33 1.05 19.71
CA MET A 127 -15.93 0.13 20.75
C MET A 127 -14.46 0.35 21.17
N PRO A 128 -14.16 1.43 21.93
CA PRO A 128 -12.78 1.80 22.25
C PRO A 128 -12.10 0.85 23.26
N VAL A 129 -12.84 -0.11 23.82
CA VAL A 129 -12.34 -0.98 24.89
C VAL A 129 -12.08 -2.38 24.34
N ASP A 130 -10.83 -2.65 23.98
CA ASP A 130 -10.31 -4.01 23.83
C ASP A 130 -9.24 -4.29 24.92
N GLN A 131 -8.85 -5.54 25.09
CA GLN A 131 -7.89 -5.94 26.11
C GLN A 131 -6.54 -5.22 25.99
N GLN A 132 -6.12 -4.86 24.77
CA GLN A 132 -4.86 -4.15 24.53
C GLN A 132 -4.99 -2.66 24.83
N LYS A 133 -6.11 -2.05 24.50
CA LYS A 133 -6.39 -0.63 24.77
C LYS A 133 -6.71 -0.39 26.23
N ALA A 134 -7.45 -1.29 26.89
CA ALA A 134 -7.75 -1.22 28.33
C ALA A 134 -6.47 -1.16 29.18
N SER A 135 -5.42 -1.89 28.81
CA SER A 135 -4.13 -1.83 29.53
C SER A 135 -3.41 -0.49 29.37
N ARG A 136 -3.62 0.26 28.28
CA ARG A 136 -3.05 1.59 28.06
C ARG A 136 -3.77 2.68 28.86
N PHE A 137 -5.08 2.53 29.12
CA PHE A 137 -5.87 3.49 29.91
C PHE A 137 -5.81 3.24 31.41
N GLY A 138 -4.82 2.49 31.90
CA GLY A 138 -4.62 2.31 33.34
C GLY A 138 -5.59 1.35 34.03
N CYS A 139 -6.51 0.72 33.31
CA CYS A 139 -7.24 -0.45 33.80
C CYS A 139 -6.31 -1.68 33.75
N ARG A 140 -5.21 -1.62 34.50
CA ARG A 140 -4.39 -2.80 34.75
C ARG A 140 -5.27 -3.78 35.52
N PRO A 141 -5.61 -4.96 34.98
CA PRO A 141 -6.11 -6.01 35.84
C PRO A 141 -5.03 -6.18 36.92
N SER A 142 -5.40 -6.02 38.17
CA SER A 142 -4.51 -6.32 39.29
C SER A 142 -3.92 -7.69 39.02
N SER A 143 -2.61 -7.73 38.76
CA SER A 143 -1.91 -8.99 38.53
C SER A 143 -2.33 -9.92 39.67
N PRO A 144 -2.83 -11.14 39.36
CA PRO A 144 -3.04 -12.11 40.41
C PRO A 144 -1.68 -12.22 41.10
N SER A 145 -1.65 -11.83 42.38
CA SER A 145 -0.48 -11.96 43.21
C SER A 145 0.02 -13.38 43.01
N LEU A 146 1.26 -13.50 42.53
CA LEU A 146 1.95 -14.78 42.46
C LEU A 146 1.88 -15.40 43.88
N ILE A 147 0.99 -16.39 44.02
CA ILE A 147 0.96 -17.21 45.23
C ILE A 147 2.29 -17.90 45.24
N PRO A 148 3.14 -17.69 46.26
CA PRO A 148 4.42 -18.36 46.33
C PRO A 148 4.12 -19.86 46.47
N VAL A 149 4.48 -20.65 45.46
CA VAL A 149 4.49 -22.09 45.54
C VAL A 149 5.50 -22.48 46.63
N ARG A 150 4.97 -22.77 47.80
CA ARG A 150 5.75 -23.30 48.90
C ARG A 150 6.23 -24.67 48.50
N GLN A 151 7.50 -24.78 48.07
CA GLN A 151 8.16 -26.08 47.95
C GLN A 151 8.21 -26.69 49.33
N ARG A 152 7.47 -27.80 49.52
CA ARG A 152 7.69 -28.73 50.65
C ARG A 152 8.82 -29.65 50.23
N LEU A 153 9.90 -29.61 50.98
CA LEU A 153 10.92 -30.63 51.07
C LEU A 153 10.33 -31.93 51.60
#